data_d694bacfc5d470ee4689c653978ea5ca
#
_entry.id   d694bacfc5d470ee4689c653978ea5ca
#
_cell.length_a   1.000
_cell.length_b   1.000
_cell.length_c   1.000
_cell.angle_alpha   90.00
_cell.angle_beta   90.00
_cell.angle_gamma   90.00
#
_symmetry.space_group_name_H-M   'P 1'
#
loop_
_entity.id
_entity.type
_entity.pdbx_description
1 polymer ?
#
loop_
_entity_poly.entity_id
_entity_poly.type
_entity_poly.pdbx_seq_one_letter_code
_entity_poly.pdbx_strand_id
1 'polypeptide(L)'
;MSQTQHDALQLEEVGDRWLHIHWQVSHKTQARAESAMGREAHRSTRLLRLHCVDQGEDAPPSKQLVQELELPDGVLEWFVRIPTDAIVWQVEIGIRFGKGRFFSLLHSSPVTLSPRRARPTGSESPFSPWSLSETLEGGSPPQLEIQGTFVLSGKTRPQARVLVDDRTVPVDTATGLFEWRLPLENGRLVVPVNVTDAGQIRRALLAIETNFHLLAPEPMSED
;
A
#
# COMPACT_ATOMS: atom_id res chain seq x y z
N MET A 1 -12.22 27.46 17.21
CA MET A 1 -10.76 27.22 17.26
C MET A 1 -10.38 26.58 15.94
N SER A 2 -9.81 27.33 15.02
CA SER A 2 -9.40 26.82 13.71
C SER A 2 -8.13 26.00 13.92
N GLN A 3 -8.21 24.67 13.73
CA GLN A 3 -7.02 23.84 13.67
C GLN A 3 -6.19 24.31 12.48
N THR A 4 -4.99 24.77 12.75
CA THR A 4 -4.01 25.13 11.71
C THR A 4 -3.61 23.83 11.01
N GLN A 5 -4.20 23.59 9.85
CA GLN A 5 -3.89 22.43 9.03
C GLN A 5 -2.47 22.59 8.49
N HIS A 6 -1.58 21.69 8.85
CA HIS A 6 -0.18 21.70 8.42
C HIS A 6 0.01 20.80 7.20
N ASP A 7 0.96 21.16 6.35
CA ASP A 7 1.43 20.32 5.28
C ASP A 7 2.10 19.07 5.84
N ALA A 8 1.67 17.90 5.42
CA ALA A 8 2.24 16.63 5.81
C ALA A 8 2.26 15.65 4.63
N LEU A 9 3.32 14.86 4.54
CA LEU A 9 3.45 13.76 3.60
C LEU A 9 4.19 12.63 4.31
N GLN A 10 3.50 11.54 4.55
CA GLN A 10 3.99 10.37 5.27
C GLN A 10 4.05 9.19 4.33
N LEU A 11 5.11 8.39 4.47
CA LEU A 11 5.35 7.17 3.72
C LEU A 11 5.48 6.02 4.70
N GLU A 12 4.79 4.94 4.41
CA GLU A 12 4.86 3.70 5.16
C GLU A 12 5.10 2.53 4.19
N GLU A 13 6.09 1.68 4.49
CA GLU A 13 6.29 0.44 3.75
C GLU A 13 5.23 -0.57 4.17
N VAL A 14 4.45 -1.06 3.19
CA VAL A 14 3.37 -2.01 3.41
C VAL A 14 3.60 -3.25 2.57
N GLY A 15 4.01 -4.34 3.23
CA GLY A 15 4.30 -5.59 2.56
C GLY A 15 5.44 -5.49 1.54
N ASP A 16 5.51 -6.48 0.64
CA ASP A 16 6.60 -6.57 -0.34
C ASP A 16 6.38 -5.58 -1.48
N ARG A 17 7.23 -4.54 -1.57
CA ARG A 17 7.27 -3.56 -2.66
C ARG A 17 6.06 -2.61 -2.75
N TRP A 18 5.38 -2.34 -1.67
CA TRP A 18 4.31 -1.34 -1.65
C TRP A 18 4.62 -0.22 -0.66
N LEU A 19 4.38 1.01 -1.10
CA LEU A 19 4.35 2.20 -0.25
C LEU A 19 2.91 2.65 -0.06
N HIS A 20 2.49 2.80 1.17
CA HIS A 20 1.32 3.59 1.54
C HIS A 20 1.76 5.03 1.74
N ILE A 21 1.09 5.92 1.08
CA ILE A 21 1.39 7.34 1.05
C ILE A 21 0.16 8.08 1.54
N HIS A 22 0.30 8.79 2.63
CA HIS A 22 -0.76 9.63 3.20
C HIS A 22 -0.30 11.08 3.23
N TRP A 23 -1.19 12.01 2.84
CA TRP A 23 -0.83 13.43 2.79
C TRP A 23 -1.94 14.35 3.22
N GLN A 24 -1.53 15.52 3.66
CA GLN A 24 -2.40 16.64 4.00
C GLN A 24 -1.78 17.90 3.42
N VAL A 25 -2.56 18.67 2.66
CA VAL A 25 -2.15 19.96 2.08
C VAL A 25 -2.85 21.07 2.82
N SER A 26 -2.09 22.01 3.36
CA SER A 26 -2.65 23.16 4.04
C SER A 26 -3.35 24.11 3.05
N HIS A 27 -4.33 24.85 3.53
CA HIS A 27 -4.99 25.91 2.74
C HIS A 27 -4.00 26.94 2.17
N LYS A 28 -2.93 27.22 2.91
CA LYS A 28 -1.87 28.15 2.46
C LYS A 28 -1.14 27.60 1.24
N THR A 29 -0.77 26.33 1.23
CA THR A 29 -0.08 25.70 0.11
C THR A 29 -1.02 25.55 -1.09
N GLN A 30 -2.29 25.21 -0.85
CA GLN A 30 -3.29 25.15 -1.90
C GLN A 30 -3.53 26.51 -2.55
N ALA A 31 -3.72 27.58 -1.78
CA ALA A 31 -3.91 28.94 -2.30
C ALA A 31 -2.69 29.42 -3.10
N ARG A 32 -1.47 29.04 -2.68
CA ARG A 32 -0.24 29.34 -3.40
C ARG A 32 -0.19 28.65 -4.76
N ALA A 33 -0.64 27.39 -4.82
CA ALA A 33 -0.72 26.63 -6.05
C ALA A 33 -1.77 27.24 -7.01
N GLU A 34 -2.97 27.54 -6.52
CA GLU A 34 -4.04 28.19 -7.30
C GLU A 34 -3.58 29.53 -7.87
N SER A 35 -2.90 30.34 -7.06
CA SER A 35 -2.32 31.61 -7.51
C SER A 35 -1.28 31.43 -8.61
N ALA A 36 -0.43 30.40 -8.50
CA ALA A 36 0.59 30.09 -9.53
C ALA A 36 0.00 29.57 -10.83
N MET A 37 -1.12 28.84 -10.77
CA MET A 37 -1.82 28.31 -11.95
C MET A 37 -2.69 29.36 -12.64
N GLY A 38 -3.23 30.34 -11.91
CA GLY A 38 -4.10 31.37 -12.42
C GLY A 38 -5.29 30.81 -13.19
N ARG A 39 -5.49 31.24 -14.43
CA ARG A 39 -6.62 30.81 -15.28
C ARG A 39 -6.56 29.32 -15.70
N GLU A 40 -5.44 28.65 -15.52
CA GLU A 40 -5.25 27.24 -15.92
C GLU A 40 -5.62 26.26 -14.81
N ALA A 41 -6.01 26.74 -13.63
CA ALA A 41 -6.36 25.91 -12.46
C ALA A 41 -7.49 24.90 -12.77
N HIS A 42 -8.48 25.28 -13.59
CA HIS A 42 -9.61 24.42 -13.97
C HIS A 42 -9.23 23.24 -14.89
N ARG A 43 -8.02 23.23 -15.44
CA ARG A 43 -7.48 22.14 -16.28
C ARG A 43 -6.26 21.51 -15.64
N SER A 44 -6.22 21.49 -14.35
CA SER A 44 -5.12 20.92 -13.60
C SER A 44 -5.41 19.48 -13.20
N THR A 45 -4.36 18.67 -13.11
CA THR A 45 -4.42 17.28 -12.68
C THR A 45 -3.47 17.10 -11.50
N ARG A 46 -3.97 16.50 -10.42
CA ARG A 46 -3.11 16.14 -9.28
C ARG A 46 -2.29 14.90 -9.62
N LEU A 47 -1.00 14.95 -9.31
CA LEU A 47 -0.05 13.90 -9.62
C LEU A 47 0.71 13.49 -8.39
N LEU A 48 1.02 12.19 -8.33
CA LEU A 48 2.01 11.61 -7.47
C LEU A 48 3.20 11.19 -8.31
N ARG A 49 4.40 11.63 -7.92
CA ARG A 49 5.67 11.27 -8.54
C ARG A 49 6.50 10.44 -7.59
N LEU A 50 6.95 9.31 -8.08
CA LEU A 50 7.86 8.41 -7.37
C LEU A 50 9.26 8.58 -7.94
N HIS A 51 10.20 8.93 -7.08
CA HIS A 51 11.59 9.13 -7.44
C HIS A 51 12.47 8.09 -6.75
N CYS A 52 13.40 7.53 -7.51
CA CYS A 52 14.53 6.81 -6.96
C CYS A 52 15.61 7.83 -6.60
N VAL A 53 16.23 7.68 -5.44
CA VAL A 53 17.34 8.51 -4.99
C VAL A 53 18.60 7.64 -4.98
N ASP A 54 19.53 7.98 -5.84
CA ASP A 54 20.84 7.34 -5.84
C ASP A 54 21.75 8.12 -4.88
N GLN A 55 22.23 7.44 -3.85
CA GLN A 55 23.18 7.98 -2.87
C GLN A 55 24.56 7.42 -3.21
N GLY A 56 25.16 7.86 -4.32
CA GLY A 56 26.55 7.52 -4.65
C GLY A 56 27.49 7.95 -3.52
N GLU A 57 28.49 7.12 -3.21
CA GLU A 57 29.45 7.39 -2.10
C GLU A 57 30.25 8.69 -2.29
N ASP A 58 30.48 9.12 -3.53
CA ASP A 58 31.30 10.30 -3.85
C ASP A 58 30.60 11.36 -4.71
N ALA A 59 29.30 11.21 -5.00
CA ALA A 59 28.53 12.12 -5.82
C ALA A 59 27.34 12.72 -5.06
N PRO A 60 26.92 13.95 -5.37
CA PRO A 60 25.68 14.48 -4.81
C PRO A 60 24.51 13.58 -5.16
N PRO A 61 23.55 13.36 -4.24
CA PRO A 61 22.44 12.47 -4.45
C PRO A 61 21.65 12.86 -5.71
N SER A 62 21.55 11.95 -6.66
CA SER A 62 20.78 12.16 -7.88
C SER A 62 19.37 11.63 -7.70
N LYS A 63 18.39 12.39 -8.23
CA LYS A 63 16.97 12.08 -8.13
C LYS A 63 16.43 11.77 -9.51
N GLN A 64 15.98 10.54 -9.73
CA GLN A 64 15.40 10.09 -10.98
C GLN A 64 13.91 9.85 -10.84
N LEU A 65 13.09 10.46 -11.68
CA LEU A 65 11.67 10.15 -11.79
C LEU A 65 11.49 8.76 -12.38
N VAL A 66 10.86 7.87 -11.63
CA VAL A 66 10.61 6.48 -12.04
C VAL A 66 9.17 6.28 -12.48
N GLN A 67 8.22 6.92 -11.77
CA GLN A 67 6.80 6.77 -12.05
C GLN A 67 6.04 8.06 -11.77
N GLU A 68 5.04 8.33 -12.60
CA GLU A 68 4.07 9.41 -12.41
C GLU A 68 2.66 8.81 -12.47
N LEU A 69 1.81 9.15 -11.49
CA LEU A 69 0.45 8.65 -11.35
C LEU A 69 -0.52 9.82 -11.22
N GLU A 70 -1.62 9.77 -11.96
CA GLU A 70 -2.72 10.71 -11.77
C GLU A 70 -3.56 10.30 -10.57
N LEU A 71 -3.82 11.25 -9.69
CA LEU A 71 -4.61 11.05 -8.49
C LEU A 71 -6.04 11.55 -8.71
N PRO A 72 -7.07 10.76 -8.34
CA PRO A 72 -8.44 11.22 -8.31
C PRO A 72 -8.63 12.40 -7.35
N ASP A 73 -9.61 13.23 -7.62
CA ASP A 73 -9.96 14.34 -6.73
C ASP A 73 -10.44 13.85 -5.36
N GLY A 74 -10.07 14.57 -4.32
CA GLY A 74 -10.48 14.28 -2.94
C GLY A 74 -9.73 13.15 -2.25
N VAL A 75 -8.80 12.49 -2.93
CA VAL A 75 -7.98 11.43 -2.33
C VAL A 75 -6.88 12.03 -1.48
N LEU A 76 -6.70 11.50 -0.26
CA LEU A 76 -5.69 11.91 0.72
C LEU A 76 -4.67 10.82 1.03
N GLU A 77 -4.84 9.63 0.44
CA GLU A 77 -3.92 8.50 0.57
C GLU A 77 -3.85 7.72 -0.74
N TRP A 78 -2.73 7.05 -0.98
CA TRP A 78 -2.53 6.22 -2.15
C TRP A 78 -1.54 5.10 -1.89
N PHE A 79 -1.67 4.02 -2.66
CA PHE A 79 -0.73 2.90 -2.61
C PHE A 79 0.04 2.84 -3.92
N VAL A 80 1.36 2.80 -3.83
CA VAL A 80 2.23 2.71 -5.00
C VAL A 80 3.10 1.48 -4.90
N ARG A 81 3.11 0.68 -5.96
CA ARG A 81 4.05 -0.41 -6.09
C ARG A 81 5.41 0.12 -6.54
N ILE A 82 6.46 -0.33 -5.88
CA ILE A 82 7.83 0.00 -6.23
C ILE A 82 8.25 -0.81 -7.46
N PRO A 83 8.57 -0.18 -8.60
CA PRO A 83 8.82 -0.90 -9.84
C PRO A 83 10.23 -1.50 -9.96
N THR A 84 11.18 -1.06 -9.13
CA THR A 84 12.59 -1.47 -9.19
C THR A 84 13.11 -1.89 -7.83
N ASP A 85 14.29 -2.50 -7.80
CA ASP A 85 14.95 -2.93 -6.56
C ASP A 85 15.79 -1.81 -5.89
N ALA A 86 15.63 -0.56 -6.33
CA ALA A 86 16.25 0.58 -5.69
C ALA A 86 15.83 0.66 -4.21
N ILE A 87 16.78 1.07 -3.37
CA ILE A 87 16.62 1.03 -1.91
C ILE A 87 16.04 2.32 -1.37
N VAL A 88 16.38 3.47 -1.98
CA VAL A 88 15.97 4.79 -1.46
C VAL A 88 14.96 5.45 -2.37
N TRP A 89 13.85 5.86 -1.78
CA TRP A 89 12.73 6.44 -2.50
C TRP A 89 12.29 7.77 -1.92
N GLN A 90 11.79 8.62 -2.79
CA GLN A 90 11.17 9.89 -2.41
C GLN A 90 9.89 10.08 -3.22
N VAL A 91 8.86 10.58 -2.56
CA VAL A 91 7.57 10.89 -3.17
C VAL A 91 7.35 12.39 -3.22
N GLU A 92 6.76 12.83 -4.32
CA GLU A 92 6.36 14.21 -4.52
C GLU A 92 4.89 14.24 -4.97
N ILE A 93 4.08 15.08 -4.33
CA ILE A 93 2.70 15.36 -4.74
C ILE A 93 2.65 16.76 -5.28
N GLY A 94 2.02 16.91 -6.43
CA GLY A 94 1.90 18.20 -7.08
C GLY A 94 0.76 18.28 -8.07
N ILE A 95 0.75 19.34 -8.83
CA ILE A 95 -0.29 19.64 -9.80
C ILE A 95 0.35 19.90 -11.16
N ARG A 96 -0.09 19.16 -12.18
CA ARG A 96 0.24 19.40 -13.58
C ARG A 96 -0.83 20.31 -14.18
N PHE A 97 -0.42 21.34 -14.88
CA PHE A 97 -1.31 22.32 -15.49
C PHE A 97 -0.71 22.94 -16.77
N GLY A 98 -1.57 23.54 -17.56
CA GLY A 98 -1.19 24.19 -18.81
C GLY A 98 -0.47 23.26 -19.79
N LYS A 99 0.66 23.69 -20.32
CA LYS A 99 1.47 22.91 -21.28
C LYS A 99 2.41 21.90 -20.57
N GLY A 100 1.93 21.19 -19.55
CA GLY A 100 2.73 20.21 -18.83
C GLY A 100 3.61 20.78 -17.71
N ARG A 101 3.38 22.03 -17.29
CA ARG A 101 4.03 22.61 -16.11
C ARG A 101 3.61 21.85 -14.86
N PHE A 102 4.54 21.67 -13.94
CA PHE A 102 4.31 20.99 -12.67
C PHE A 102 4.58 21.94 -11.51
N PHE A 103 3.65 22.00 -10.57
CA PHE A 103 3.78 22.72 -9.31
C PHE A 103 3.83 21.73 -8.17
N SER A 104 4.95 21.66 -7.46
CA SER A 104 5.13 20.81 -6.30
C SER A 104 4.35 21.36 -5.11
N LEU A 105 3.49 20.54 -4.52
CA LEU A 105 2.78 20.83 -3.28
C LEU A 105 3.55 20.34 -2.07
N LEU A 106 3.92 19.06 -2.10
CA LEU A 106 4.56 18.34 -1.01
C LEU A 106 5.66 17.43 -1.56
N HIS A 107 6.69 17.21 -0.75
CA HIS A 107 7.69 16.18 -0.99
C HIS A 107 8.05 15.50 0.32
N SER A 108 8.30 14.20 0.26
CA SER A 108 8.74 13.44 1.42
C SER A 108 10.25 13.61 1.67
N SER A 109 10.68 13.26 2.87
CA SER A 109 12.08 12.86 3.07
C SER A 109 12.37 11.58 2.28
N PRO A 110 13.62 11.33 1.87
CA PRO A 110 14.00 10.02 1.34
C PRO A 110 13.73 8.92 2.35
N VAL A 111 13.14 7.82 1.89
CA VAL A 111 12.83 6.64 2.70
C VAL A 111 13.62 5.46 2.15
N THR A 112 14.31 4.76 3.05
CA THR A 112 15.01 3.53 2.73
C THR A 112 14.06 2.36 2.92
N LEU A 113 13.81 1.61 1.87
CA LEU A 113 13.00 0.40 1.94
C LEU A 113 13.85 -0.80 2.32
N SER A 114 13.24 -1.70 3.05
CA SER A 114 13.87 -2.96 3.43
C SER A 114 14.23 -3.78 2.18
N PRO A 115 15.45 -4.34 2.09
CA PRO A 115 15.78 -5.24 1.01
C PRO A 115 14.81 -6.43 1.02
N ARG A 116 14.39 -6.83 -0.18
CA ARG A 116 13.46 -7.93 -0.39
C ARG A 116 13.83 -9.13 0.49
N ARG A 117 13.01 -9.43 1.48
CA ARG A 117 13.07 -10.74 2.14
C ARG A 117 12.68 -11.77 1.09
N ALA A 118 13.62 -12.63 0.71
CA ALA A 118 13.31 -13.80 -0.09
C ALA A 118 12.21 -14.58 0.66
N ARG A 119 11.00 -14.54 0.12
CA ARG A 119 9.90 -15.38 0.64
C ARG A 119 10.38 -16.81 0.45
N PRO A 120 10.45 -17.64 1.49
CA PRO A 120 10.84 -19.03 1.33
C PRO A 120 9.88 -19.68 0.33
N THR A 121 10.42 -20.11 -0.81
CA THR A 121 9.74 -20.98 -1.77
C THR A 121 9.70 -22.39 -1.19
N GLY A 122 8.79 -22.59 -0.26
CA GLY A 122 8.57 -23.89 0.37
C GLY A 122 7.17 -23.86 0.96
N SER A 123 6.41 -24.87 0.62
CA SER A 123 5.13 -25.22 1.20
C SER A 123 5.32 -25.67 2.64
N GLU A 124 5.80 -24.77 3.49
CA GLU A 124 5.74 -24.93 4.92
C GLU A 124 4.85 -23.81 5.45
N SER A 125 3.78 -24.21 6.08
CA SER A 125 2.88 -23.33 6.83
C SER A 125 3.70 -22.33 7.62
N PRO A 126 3.54 -21.00 7.41
CA PRO A 126 4.23 -20.02 8.23
C PRO A 126 3.55 -19.92 9.58
N PHE A 127 3.49 -21.04 10.29
CA PHE A 127 3.19 -21.01 11.71
C PHE A 127 4.43 -20.52 12.42
N SER A 128 4.50 -19.22 12.66
CA SER A 128 5.23 -18.74 13.83
C SER A 128 4.25 -18.87 14.99
N PRO A 129 4.43 -19.85 15.88
CA PRO A 129 3.61 -19.89 17.08
C PRO A 129 3.88 -18.61 17.85
N TRP A 130 2.83 -17.88 18.13
CA TRP A 130 2.85 -16.73 19.02
C TRP A 130 3.23 -17.23 20.42
N SER A 131 4.51 -17.35 20.69
CA SER A 131 5.00 -17.69 22.01
C SER A 131 5.00 -16.45 22.90
N LEU A 132 3.86 -16.11 23.44
CA LEU A 132 3.79 -15.37 24.69
C LEU A 132 3.92 -16.39 25.82
N SER A 133 5.16 -16.77 26.14
CA SER A 133 5.46 -17.53 27.35
C SER A 133 5.59 -16.53 28.50
N GLU A 134 4.50 -16.07 29.04
CA GLU A 134 4.47 -15.57 30.42
C GLU A 134 4.15 -16.75 31.33
N THR A 135 5.16 -17.25 31.98
CA THR A 135 5.03 -18.26 33.03
C THR A 135 4.45 -17.59 34.27
N LEU A 136 3.13 -17.65 34.41
CA LEU A 136 2.49 -17.33 35.67
C LEU A 136 2.62 -18.55 36.60
N GLU A 137 3.12 -18.36 37.80
CA GLU A 137 3.14 -19.35 38.85
C GLU A 137 1.68 -19.75 39.14
N GLY A 138 1.28 -20.97 38.75
CA GLY A 138 -0.06 -21.47 39.09
C GLY A 138 -0.82 -22.25 38.04
N GLY A 139 -0.20 -22.66 36.96
CA GLY A 139 -0.82 -23.46 35.91
C GLY A 139 -0.63 -22.89 34.53
N SER A 140 -0.44 -23.72 33.52
CA SER A 140 -0.34 -23.27 32.16
C SER A 140 -1.65 -22.61 31.72
N PRO A 141 -1.65 -21.40 31.19
CA PRO A 141 -2.87 -20.78 30.66
C PRO A 141 -3.46 -21.63 29.53
N PRO A 142 -4.78 -21.57 29.30
CA PRO A 142 -5.41 -22.28 28.21
C PRO A 142 -4.74 -21.88 26.89
N GLN A 143 -4.34 -22.90 26.12
CA GLN A 143 -3.73 -22.67 24.83
C GLN A 143 -4.83 -22.29 23.82
N LEU A 144 -4.73 -21.08 23.24
CA LEU A 144 -5.64 -20.61 22.21
C LEU A 144 -4.84 -20.26 20.95
N GLU A 145 -5.18 -20.92 19.86
CA GLU A 145 -4.63 -20.67 18.53
C GLU A 145 -5.76 -20.25 17.59
N ILE A 146 -5.62 -19.11 16.91
CA ILE A 146 -6.64 -18.58 16.01
C ILE A 146 -6.03 -18.43 14.62
N GLN A 147 -6.71 -18.99 13.63
CA GLN A 147 -6.39 -18.83 12.22
C GLN A 147 -7.52 -18.10 11.52
N GLY A 148 -7.16 -17.10 10.70
CA GLY A 148 -8.08 -16.43 9.81
C GLY A 148 -7.69 -16.65 8.34
N THR A 149 -8.68 -16.68 7.45
CA THR A 149 -8.46 -16.75 6.01
C THR A 149 -9.27 -15.66 5.33
N PHE A 150 -8.61 -14.83 4.55
CA PHE A 150 -9.27 -13.90 3.63
C PHE A 150 -9.59 -14.62 2.32
N VAL A 151 -10.82 -14.50 1.84
CA VAL A 151 -11.27 -15.07 0.57
C VAL A 151 -11.64 -13.92 -0.36
N LEU A 152 -10.89 -13.79 -1.46
CA LEU A 152 -11.20 -12.88 -2.55
C LEU A 152 -11.94 -13.65 -3.64
N SER A 153 -13.20 -13.28 -3.87
CA SER A 153 -14.01 -13.83 -4.95
C SER A 153 -14.34 -12.77 -5.97
N GLY A 154 -14.35 -13.12 -7.24
CA GLY A 154 -14.71 -12.20 -8.29
C GLY A 154 -15.29 -12.91 -9.51
N LYS A 155 -15.81 -12.11 -10.45
CA LYS A 155 -16.33 -12.58 -11.72
C LYS A 155 -15.74 -11.77 -12.87
N THR A 156 -15.29 -12.49 -13.88
CA THR A 156 -14.78 -11.92 -15.13
C THR A 156 -15.30 -12.72 -16.33
N ARG A 157 -14.82 -12.44 -17.55
CA ARG A 157 -15.12 -13.30 -18.69
C ARG A 157 -14.37 -14.62 -18.54
N PRO A 158 -14.96 -15.75 -18.98
CA PRO A 158 -14.37 -17.07 -18.81
C PRO A 158 -12.95 -17.24 -19.39
N GLN A 159 -12.60 -16.45 -20.42
CA GLN A 159 -11.29 -16.50 -21.09
C GLN A 159 -10.28 -15.47 -20.54
N ALA A 160 -10.69 -14.65 -19.58
CA ALA A 160 -9.82 -13.66 -19.00
C ALA A 160 -8.75 -14.31 -18.11
N ARG A 161 -7.58 -13.70 -18.08
CA ARG A 161 -6.50 -14.06 -17.17
C ARG A 161 -6.55 -13.18 -15.95
N VAL A 162 -6.63 -13.79 -14.77
CA VAL A 162 -6.62 -13.09 -13.48
C VAL A 162 -5.30 -13.34 -12.79
N LEU A 163 -4.68 -12.24 -12.34
CA LEU A 163 -3.53 -12.27 -11.45
C LEU A 163 -3.91 -11.57 -10.14
N VAL A 164 -3.65 -12.23 -9.04
CA VAL A 164 -3.80 -11.67 -7.69
C VAL A 164 -2.44 -11.76 -7.02
N ASP A 165 -1.89 -10.64 -6.58
CA ASP A 165 -0.53 -10.55 -6.03
C ASP A 165 0.52 -11.23 -6.95
N ASP A 166 0.43 -10.92 -8.26
CA ASP A 166 1.24 -11.49 -9.35
C ASP A 166 1.14 -13.02 -9.54
N ARG A 167 0.23 -13.68 -8.85
CA ARG A 167 -0.04 -15.11 -9.02
C ARG A 167 -1.24 -15.32 -9.93
N THR A 168 -1.12 -16.23 -10.87
CA THR A 168 -2.25 -16.60 -11.73
C THR A 168 -3.30 -17.33 -10.90
N VAL A 169 -4.55 -16.82 -10.95
CA VAL A 169 -5.70 -17.43 -10.30
C VAL A 169 -6.55 -18.11 -11.37
N PRO A 170 -6.93 -19.37 -11.18
CA PRO A 170 -7.78 -20.06 -12.11
C PRO A 170 -9.16 -19.40 -12.18
N VAL A 171 -9.65 -19.22 -13.41
CA VAL A 171 -11.00 -18.72 -13.71
C VAL A 171 -11.84 -19.88 -14.20
N ASP A 172 -13.01 -20.04 -13.63
CA ASP A 172 -13.97 -21.04 -14.11
C ASP A 172 -14.40 -20.72 -15.56
N THR A 173 -14.19 -21.66 -16.45
CA THR A 173 -14.39 -21.48 -17.89
C THR A 173 -15.86 -21.39 -18.30
N ALA A 174 -16.78 -21.80 -17.44
CA ALA A 174 -18.22 -21.74 -17.71
C ALA A 174 -18.84 -20.46 -17.14
N THR A 175 -18.45 -20.09 -15.94
CA THR A 175 -19.10 -19.00 -15.17
C THR A 175 -18.29 -17.71 -15.14
N GLY A 176 -16.99 -17.78 -15.38
CA GLY A 176 -16.05 -16.67 -15.21
C GLY A 176 -15.74 -16.34 -13.76
N LEU A 177 -16.12 -17.20 -12.82
CA LEU A 177 -15.84 -17.01 -11.39
C LEU A 177 -14.38 -17.35 -11.10
N PHE A 178 -13.79 -16.62 -10.15
CA PHE A 178 -12.49 -16.93 -9.59
C PHE A 178 -12.50 -16.73 -8.08
N GLU A 179 -11.67 -17.49 -7.39
CA GLU A 179 -11.49 -17.39 -5.95
C GLU A 179 -10.00 -17.49 -5.62
N TRP A 180 -9.56 -16.66 -4.68
CA TRP A 180 -8.21 -16.67 -4.16
C TRP A 180 -8.25 -16.56 -2.64
N ARG A 181 -7.42 -17.34 -1.96
CA ARG A 181 -7.38 -17.44 -0.51
C ARG A 181 -6.02 -17.02 0.02
N LEU A 182 -6.04 -16.24 1.09
CA LEU A 182 -4.86 -15.75 1.77
C LEU A 182 -5.01 -15.93 3.28
N PRO A 183 -4.01 -16.49 3.97
CA PRO A 183 -4.00 -16.47 5.43
C PRO A 183 -3.99 -15.03 5.94
N LEU A 184 -4.78 -14.74 6.96
CA LEU A 184 -4.78 -13.44 7.62
C LEU A 184 -3.63 -13.39 8.61
N GLU A 185 -2.78 -12.39 8.45
CA GLU A 185 -1.72 -12.03 9.38
C GLU A 185 -2.03 -10.66 10.00
N ASN A 186 -1.51 -10.38 11.18
CA ASN A 186 -1.64 -9.05 11.76
C ASN A 186 -0.96 -8.02 10.88
N GLY A 187 -1.61 -6.89 10.68
CA GLY A 187 -1.09 -5.76 9.96
C GLY A 187 -1.91 -5.38 8.74
N ARG A 188 -1.28 -4.62 7.87
CA ARG A 188 -1.88 -4.11 6.64
C ARG A 188 -1.36 -4.87 5.43
N LEU A 189 -2.28 -5.38 4.64
CA LEU A 189 -2.01 -6.10 3.42
C LEU A 189 -2.59 -5.36 2.23
N VAL A 190 -1.81 -5.20 1.17
CA VAL A 190 -2.26 -4.64 -0.11
C VAL A 190 -2.23 -5.73 -1.17
N VAL A 191 -3.39 -6.00 -1.76
CA VAL A 191 -3.57 -7.06 -2.75
C VAL A 191 -3.90 -6.45 -4.11
N PRO A 192 -2.97 -6.44 -5.06
CA PRO A 192 -3.25 -6.04 -6.43
C PRO A 192 -3.97 -7.15 -7.17
N VAL A 193 -5.02 -6.78 -7.90
CA VAL A 193 -5.77 -7.67 -8.79
C VAL A 193 -5.68 -7.13 -10.21
N ASN A 194 -5.12 -7.90 -11.12
CA ASN A 194 -5.02 -7.58 -12.53
C ASN A 194 -5.86 -8.56 -13.34
N VAL A 195 -6.76 -8.06 -14.15
CA VAL A 195 -7.57 -8.85 -15.09
C VAL A 195 -7.24 -8.44 -16.51
N THR A 196 -6.75 -9.39 -17.29
CA THR A 196 -6.42 -9.19 -18.72
C THR A 196 -7.43 -9.94 -19.58
N ASP A 197 -8.08 -9.21 -20.48
CA ASP A 197 -9.07 -9.74 -21.42
C ASP A 197 -9.04 -8.96 -22.73
N ALA A 198 -9.05 -9.63 -23.87
CA ALA A 198 -9.09 -9.04 -25.22
C ALA A 198 -8.07 -7.89 -25.43
N GLY A 199 -6.86 -8.05 -24.90
CA GLY A 199 -5.79 -7.04 -25.03
C GLY A 199 -5.95 -5.81 -24.09
N GLN A 200 -6.94 -5.82 -23.20
CA GLN A 200 -7.13 -4.79 -22.20
C GLN A 200 -6.80 -5.30 -20.80
N ILE A 201 -6.31 -4.42 -19.95
CA ILE A 201 -6.00 -4.71 -18.54
C ILE A 201 -6.89 -3.85 -17.65
N ARG A 202 -7.60 -4.49 -16.73
CA ARG A 202 -8.25 -3.82 -15.59
C ARG A 202 -7.48 -4.13 -14.32
N ARG A 203 -7.32 -3.12 -13.49
CA ARG A 203 -6.60 -3.22 -12.22
C ARG A 203 -7.50 -2.81 -11.08
N ALA A 204 -7.43 -3.56 -9.99
CA ALA A 204 -8.00 -3.21 -8.70
C ALA A 204 -6.94 -3.35 -7.62
N LEU A 205 -7.05 -2.57 -6.56
CA LEU A 205 -6.17 -2.64 -5.41
C LEU A 205 -7.05 -2.78 -4.18
N LEU A 206 -6.81 -3.83 -3.39
CA LEU A 206 -7.48 -4.02 -2.11
C LEU A 206 -6.49 -3.74 -1.00
N ALA A 207 -6.85 -2.84 -0.08
CA ALA A 207 -6.14 -2.66 1.18
C ALA A 207 -6.95 -3.33 2.29
N ILE A 208 -6.30 -4.23 3.02
CA ILE A 208 -6.92 -5.02 4.09
C ILE A 208 -6.09 -4.74 5.35
N GLU A 209 -6.76 -4.31 6.40
CA GLU A 209 -6.16 -4.15 7.71
C GLU A 209 -6.74 -5.17 8.67
N THR A 210 -5.87 -5.94 9.31
CA THR A 210 -6.24 -6.97 10.26
C THR A 210 -5.51 -6.75 11.57
N ASN A 211 -6.25 -6.89 12.67
CA ASN A 211 -5.70 -6.69 14.00
C ASN A 211 -6.23 -7.78 14.94
N PHE A 212 -5.34 -8.63 15.44
CA PHE A 212 -5.66 -9.68 16.38
C PHE A 212 -5.00 -9.38 17.73
N HIS A 213 -5.79 -9.37 18.77
CA HIS A 213 -5.32 -9.20 20.14
C HIS A 213 -5.72 -10.40 20.96
N LEU A 214 -4.74 -11.07 21.56
CA LEU A 214 -5.00 -12.05 22.61
C LEU A 214 -5.15 -11.28 23.92
N LEU A 215 -6.28 -11.49 24.59
CA LEU A 215 -6.54 -10.94 25.91
C LEU A 215 -5.87 -11.82 26.97
N ALA A 216 -5.52 -11.20 28.09
CA ALA A 216 -5.01 -11.96 29.24
C ALA A 216 -6.06 -12.99 29.70
N PRO A 217 -5.65 -14.19 30.11
CA PRO A 217 -6.58 -15.19 30.66
C PRO A 217 -7.24 -14.67 31.94
N GLU A 218 -8.54 -14.84 32.03
CA GLU A 218 -9.31 -14.47 33.21
C GLU A 218 -9.65 -15.75 34.02
N PRO A 219 -9.62 -15.69 35.38
CA PRO A 219 -10.06 -16.81 36.19
C PRO A 219 -11.54 -17.05 35.97
N MET A 220 -11.91 -18.33 35.84
CA MET A 220 -13.32 -18.72 35.82
C MET A 220 -13.96 -18.41 37.17
N SER A 221 -15.05 -17.61 37.19
CA SER A 221 -15.90 -17.46 38.35
C SER A 221 -16.66 -18.78 38.57
N GLU A 222 -16.42 -19.43 39.68
CA GLU A 222 -17.28 -20.58 40.10
C GLU A 222 -18.64 -19.98 40.54
N ASP A 223 -19.70 -20.27 39.77
CA ASP A 223 -21.09 -20.06 40.18
C ASP A 223 -21.57 -21.17 41.13
#